data_5a4265fa8d9087c1325aed28053ab2d3
#
_entry.id   5a4265fa8d9087c1325aed28053ab2d3
#
_cell.length_a   1.000
_cell.length_b   1.000
_cell.length_c   1.000
_cell.angle_alpha   90.00
_cell.angle_beta   90.00
_cell.angle_gamma   90.00
#
_symmetry.space_group_name_H-M   'P 1'
#
loop_
_entity.id
_entity.type
_entity.pdbx_description
1 polymer ?
#
loop_
_entity_poly.entity_id
_entity_poly.type
_entity_poly.pdbx_seq_one_letter_code
_entity_poly.pdbx_strand_id
1 'polypeptide(L)'
;EPLGCVLVIGPWNYPFQLTLRPLISALAAGNTAVLKPSEHASAIAALIARLIPQHFEPEVVKVVQGDGAVAANLVAMPFDHIFFTGGGSIGRKVLEGAAAHLTPVTLELGGKSPAIVLEGADLTVGARRLIWGKGINAGQTCIAPDHLLVPPALRSPLLKAMEEARTEMY
;
A
#
# COMPACT_ATOMS: atom_id res chain seq x y z
N GLU A 1 -1.75 11.11 -21.73
CA GLU A 1 -1.04 12.39 -21.65
C GLU A 1 -0.34 12.48 -20.29
N PRO A 2 0.98 12.78 -20.23
CA PRO A 2 1.70 12.87 -18.97
C PRO A 2 1.24 14.09 -18.16
N LEU A 3 1.31 13.96 -16.83
CA LEU A 3 1.05 15.07 -15.91
C LEU A 3 2.31 15.95 -15.74
N GLY A 4 3.49 15.34 -15.77
CA GLY A 4 4.79 15.98 -15.56
C GLY A 4 5.68 15.20 -14.59
N CYS A 5 6.12 15.81 -13.50
CA CYS A 5 6.92 15.17 -12.45
C CYS A 5 6.03 14.72 -11.29
N VAL A 6 6.03 13.42 -10.98
CA VAL A 6 5.22 12.85 -9.93
C VAL A 6 6.05 12.40 -8.71
N LEU A 7 5.53 12.60 -7.50
CA LEU A 7 6.10 12.08 -6.28
C LEU A 7 5.37 10.79 -5.87
N VAL A 8 6.11 9.70 -5.65
CA VAL A 8 5.59 8.44 -5.12
C VAL A 8 6.15 8.20 -3.72
N ILE A 9 5.29 8.19 -2.70
CA ILE A 9 5.67 7.88 -1.32
C ILE A 9 5.18 6.47 -0.99
N GLY A 10 6.13 5.54 -0.86
CA GLY A 10 5.87 4.12 -0.62
C GLY A 10 5.73 3.78 0.87
N PRO A 11 4.92 2.74 1.20
CA PRO A 11 4.70 2.27 2.56
C PRO A 11 5.76 1.26 3.02
N TRP A 12 5.66 0.84 4.28
CA TRP A 12 6.57 -0.14 4.89
C TRP A 12 6.10 -1.61 4.76
N ASN A 13 4.81 -1.85 4.56
CA ASN A 13 4.24 -3.21 4.61
C ASN A 13 4.48 -4.05 3.34
N TYR A 14 4.47 -3.43 2.17
CA TYR A 14 4.89 -4.00 0.88
C TYR A 14 5.82 -3.00 0.18
N PRO A 15 6.99 -2.73 0.76
CA PRO A 15 7.81 -1.57 0.43
C PRO A 15 8.32 -1.59 -1.02
N PHE A 16 8.64 -2.75 -1.57
CA PHE A 16 9.10 -2.88 -2.96
C PHE A 16 7.94 -2.70 -3.93
N GLN A 17 6.90 -3.50 -3.75
CA GLN A 17 5.77 -3.55 -4.68
C GLN A 17 5.01 -2.22 -4.72
N LEU A 18 4.65 -1.65 -3.56
CA LEU A 18 3.82 -0.45 -3.48
C LEU A 18 4.61 0.85 -3.74
N THR A 19 5.94 0.78 -3.84
CA THR A 19 6.76 1.89 -4.34
C THR A 19 6.92 1.81 -5.86
N LEU A 20 7.13 0.60 -6.42
CA LEU A 20 7.45 0.47 -7.85
C LEU A 20 6.22 0.34 -8.75
N ARG A 21 5.09 -0.19 -8.27
CA ARG A 21 3.88 -0.27 -9.13
C ARG A 21 3.37 1.10 -9.58
N PRO A 22 3.24 2.10 -8.70
CA PRO A 22 2.88 3.45 -9.14
C PRO A 22 3.92 4.05 -10.11
N LEU A 23 5.22 3.79 -9.90
CA LEU A 23 6.28 4.20 -10.83
C LEU A 23 6.06 3.65 -12.23
N ILE A 24 5.74 2.34 -12.35
CA ILE A 24 5.47 1.72 -13.66
C ILE A 24 4.36 2.45 -14.39
N SER A 25 3.27 2.76 -13.70
CA SER A 25 2.14 3.50 -14.29
C SER A 25 2.52 4.94 -14.67
N ALA A 26 3.31 5.61 -13.81
CA ALA A 26 3.79 6.96 -14.07
C ALA A 26 4.67 7.02 -15.34
N LEU A 27 5.64 6.11 -15.46
CA LEU A 27 6.54 6.04 -16.62
C LEU A 27 5.80 5.64 -17.89
N ALA A 28 4.87 4.68 -17.80
CA ALA A 28 4.05 4.26 -18.94
C ALA A 28 3.19 5.40 -19.52
N ALA A 29 2.80 6.35 -18.66
CA ALA A 29 2.07 7.55 -19.07
C ALA A 29 3.00 8.70 -19.55
N GLY A 30 4.33 8.53 -19.49
CA GLY A 30 5.33 9.52 -19.93
C GLY A 30 5.74 10.53 -18.85
N ASN A 31 5.44 10.27 -17.57
CA ASN A 31 5.87 11.14 -16.48
C ASN A 31 7.31 10.84 -16.04
N THR A 32 7.97 11.83 -15.45
CA THR A 32 9.14 11.62 -14.59
C THR A 32 8.70 11.39 -13.15
N ALA A 33 9.57 10.82 -12.32
CA ALA A 33 9.18 10.44 -10.96
C ALA A 33 10.26 10.64 -9.90
N VAL A 34 9.86 11.09 -8.74
CA VAL A 34 10.66 11.02 -7.51
C VAL A 34 10.05 9.95 -6.60
N LEU A 35 10.87 8.98 -6.16
CA LEU A 35 10.47 7.94 -5.24
C LEU A 35 10.97 8.25 -3.83
N LYS A 36 10.10 8.19 -2.84
CA LYS A 36 10.44 8.22 -1.42
C LYS A 36 9.97 6.89 -0.78
N PRO A 37 10.83 5.85 -0.75
CA PRO A 37 10.50 4.61 -0.04
C PRO A 37 10.45 4.84 1.48
N SER A 38 9.75 3.93 2.19
CA SER A 38 9.59 4.03 3.64
C SER A 38 10.91 3.80 4.39
N GLU A 39 11.23 4.65 5.33
CA GLU A 39 12.35 4.52 6.27
C GLU A 39 12.21 3.30 7.19
N HIS A 40 10.98 2.86 7.47
CA HIS A 40 10.71 1.67 8.28
C HIS A 40 11.07 0.35 7.56
N ALA A 41 11.31 0.40 6.26
CA ALA A 41 11.77 -0.72 5.44
C ALA A 41 13.16 -0.41 4.86
N SER A 42 14.11 -0.07 5.72
CA SER A 42 15.42 0.49 5.36
C SER A 42 16.22 -0.35 4.37
N ALA A 43 16.21 -1.69 4.49
CA ALA A 43 16.90 -2.58 3.57
C ALA A 43 16.32 -2.51 2.14
N ILE A 44 14.99 -2.42 2.02
CA ILE A 44 14.32 -2.28 0.72
C ILE A 44 14.50 -0.87 0.16
N ALA A 45 14.45 0.15 1.02
CA ALA A 45 14.73 1.52 0.61
C ALA A 45 16.14 1.66 0.03
N ALA A 46 17.15 1.08 0.69
CA ALA A 46 18.52 1.03 0.20
C ALA A 46 18.66 0.23 -1.11
N LEU A 47 17.93 -0.90 -1.24
CA LEU A 47 17.91 -1.68 -2.48
C LEU A 47 17.36 -0.86 -3.65
N ILE A 48 16.22 -0.20 -3.47
CA ILE A 48 15.60 0.65 -4.50
C ILE A 48 16.55 1.80 -4.88
N ALA A 49 17.15 2.47 -3.89
CA ALA A 49 18.09 3.56 -4.12
C ALA A 49 19.35 3.13 -4.89
N ARG A 50 19.78 1.86 -4.74
CA ARG A 50 20.88 1.29 -5.48
C ARG A 50 20.51 0.84 -6.90
N LEU A 51 19.30 0.28 -7.07
CA LEU A 51 18.87 -0.27 -8.36
C LEU A 51 18.40 0.79 -9.36
N ILE A 52 17.62 1.76 -8.92
CA ILE A 52 17.02 2.75 -9.81
C ILE A 52 18.09 3.48 -10.67
N PRO A 53 19.21 4.00 -10.13
CA PRO A 53 20.22 4.67 -10.93
C PRO A 53 20.99 3.78 -11.92
N GLN A 54 20.84 2.45 -11.83
CA GLN A 54 21.44 1.51 -12.78
C GLN A 54 20.59 1.33 -14.05
N HIS A 55 19.32 1.78 -14.02
CA HIS A 55 18.35 1.53 -15.08
C HIS A 55 17.69 2.79 -15.62
N PHE A 56 17.77 3.89 -14.88
CA PHE A 56 17.13 5.16 -15.23
C PHE A 56 18.07 6.33 -15.01
N GLU A 57 18.05 7.27 -15.92
CA GLU A 57 18.72 8.56 -15.74
C GLU A 57 18.07 9.33 -14.57
N PRO A 58 18.86 10.12 -13.80
CA PRO A 58 18.37 10.82 -12.61
C PRO A 58 17.31 11.89 -12.91
N GLU A 59 17.24 12.35 -14.17
CA GLU A 59 16.22 13.27 -14.67
C GLU A 59 14.88 12.56 -14.94
N VAL A 60 14.89 11.23 -15.11
CA VAL A 60 13.69 10.42 -15.36
C VAL A 60 13.15 9.85 -14.06
N VAL A 61 14.01 9.18 -13.27
CA VAL A 61 13.60 8.64 -11.96
C VAL A 61 14.68 8.91 -10.92
N LYS A 62 14.29 9.54 -9.82
CA LYS A 62 15.17 9.81 -8.68
C LYS A 62 14.62 9.17 -7.40
N VAL A 63 15.51 8.62 -6.58
CA VAL A 63 15.16 8.09 -5.26
C VAL A 63 15.69 9.03 -4.18
N VAL A 64 14.81 9.40 -3.26
CA VAL A 64 15.15 10.20 -2.08
C VAL A 64 14.85 9.36 -0.85
N GLN A 65 15.88 9.03 -0.08
CA GLN A 65 15.75 8.37 1.20
C GLN A 65 15.67 9.39 2.33
N GLY A 66 15.03 9.01 3.42
CA GLY A 66 14.92 9.83 4.61
C GLY A 66 13.65 9.54 5.41
N ASP A 67 13.51 10.22 6.50
CA ASP A 67 12.42 10.10 7.46
C ASP A 67 11.18 10.95 7.07
N GLY A 68 10.26 11.09 8.02
CA GLY A 68 9.06 11.90 7.84
C GLY A 68 9.32 13.37 7.58
N ALA A 69 10.47 13.94 8.03
CA ALA A 69 10.82 15.34 7.75
C ALA A 69 11.20 15.52 6.28
N VAL A 70 11.96 14.57 5.72
CA VAL A 70 12.26 14.55 4.28
C VAL A 70 10.99 14.38 3.45
N ALA A 71 10.06 13.51 3.87
CA ALA A 71 8.77 13.36 3.20
C ALA A 71 7.96 14.67 3.21
N ALA A 72 7.90 15.36 4.35
CA ALA A 72 7.22 16.64 4.47
C ALA A 72 7.81 17.71 3.55
N ASN A 73 9.15 17.79 3.46
CA ASN A 73 9.84 18.70 2.55
C ASN A 73 9.52 18.41 1.08
N LEU A 74 9.49 17.12 0.70
CA LEU A 74 9.13 16.72 -0.67
C LEU A 74 7.68 17.09 -1.01
N VAL A 75 6.75 16.82 -0.09
CA VAL A 75 5.32 17.11 -0.30
C VAL A 75 5.07 18.62 -0.48
N ALA A 76 5.88 19.46 0.14
CA ALA A 76 5.81 20.92 0.00
C ALA A 76 6.42 21.45 -1.31
N MET A 77 6.96 20.59 -2.19
CA MET A 77 7.49 21.00 -3.50
C MET A 77 6.38 20.95 -4.57
N PRO A 78 6.53 21.72 -5.68
CA PRO A 78 5.51 21.81 -6.73
C PRO A 78 5.55 20.61 -7.70
N PHE A 79 5.18 19.44 -7.20
CA PHE A 79 4.94 18.27 -8.05
C PHE A 79 3.62 18.41 -8.82
N ASP A 80 3.55 17.78 -9.99
CA ASP A 80 2.33 17.73 -10.81
C ASP A 80 1.33 16.69 -10.28
N HIS A 81 1.79 15.71 -9.50
CA HIS A 81 0.96 14.75 -8.78
C HIS A 81 1.72 14.10 -7.62
N ILE A 82 1.01 13.77 -6.54
CA ILE A 82 1.55 12.99 -5.43
C ILE A 82 0.74 11.71 -5.28
N PHE A 83 1.42 10.56 -5.31
CA PHE A 83 0.85 9.25 -5.00
C PHE A 83 1.40 8.79 -3.66
N PHE A 84 0.53 8.67 -2.67
CA PHE A 84 0.87 8.27 -1.32
C PHE A 84 0.18 6.98 -0.93
N THR A 85 0.92 6.02 -0.38
CA THR A 85 0.38 4.83 0.26
C THR A 85 0.81 4.79 1.73
N GLY A 86 -0.16 4.72 2.65
CA GLY A 86 0.15 4.70 4.08
C GLY A 86 -1.05 4.88 5.00
N GLY A 87 -0.82 5.32 6.22
CA GLY A 87 -1.88 5.57 7.21
C GLY A 87 -2.61 6.89 6.99
N GLY A 88 -3.92 6.95 7.33
CA GLY A 88 -4.76 8.13 7.12
C GLY A 88 -4.28 9.40 7.84
N SER A 89 -3.62 9.26 9.02
CA SER A 89 -3.05 10.41 9.73
C SER A 89 -1.91 11.08 8.96
N ILE A 90 -1.08 10.29 8.28
CA ILE A 90 -0.01 10.80 7.42
C ILE A 90 -0.59 11.30 6.09
N GLY A 91 -1.59 10.60 5.53
CA GLY A 91 -2.28 11.05 4.33
C GLY A 91 -2.89 12.46 4.46
N ARG A 92 -3.43 12.83 5.63
CA ARG A 92 -3.87 14.21 5.90
C ARG A 92 -2.72 15.21 5.81
N LYS A 93 -1.57 14.90 6.41
CA LYS A 93 -0.37 15.76 6.33
C LYS A 93 0.14 15.91 4.89
N VAL A 94 0.02 14.85 4.08
CA VAL A 94 0.35 14.91 2.65
C VAL A 94 -0.59 15.88 1.92
N LEU A 95 -1.91 15.80 2.16
CA LEU A 95 -2.87 16.75 1.59
C LEU A 95 -2.61 18.19 2.04
N GLU A 96 -2.33 18.40 3.32
CA GLU A 96 -2.01 19.72 3.87
C GLU A 96 -0.76 20.33 3.22
N GLY A 97 0.31 19.54 3.05
CA GLY A 97 1.55 20.00 2.39
C GLY A 97 1.36 20.29 0.89
N ALA A 98 0.61 19.43 0.19
CA ALA A 98 0.31 19.57 -1.24
C ALA A 98 -0.56 20.80 -1.57
N ALA A 99 -1.35 21.27 -0.61
CA ALA A 99 -2.29 22.38 -0.79
C ALA A 99 -1.60 23.68 -1.19
N ALA A 100 -0.33 23.91 -0.77
CA ALA A 100 0.41 25.12 -1.10
C ALA A 100 0.58 25.33 -2.62
N HIS A 101 0.64 24.25 -3.39
CA HIS A 101 0.80 24.27 -4.84
C HIS A 101 -0.43 23.73 -5.59
N LEU A 102 -1.53 23.46 -4.87
CA LEU A 102 -2.73 22.81 -5.42
C LEU A 102 -2.42 21.48 -6.12
N THR A 103 -1.36 20.80 -5.68
CA THR A 103 -0.92 19.53 -6.26
C THR A 103 -1.98 18.45 -6.04
N PRO A 104 -2.49 17.79 -7.09
CA PRO A 104 -3.41 16.67 -6.95
C PRO A 104 -2.77 15.50 -6.21
N VAL A 105 -3.52 14.85 -5.31
CA VAL A 105 -3.03 13.75 -4.48
C VAL A 105 -3.91 12.52 -4.65
N THR A 106 -3.30 11.36 -4.91
CA THR A 106 -3.92 10.05 -4.76
C THR A 106 -3.49 9.45 -3.44
N LEU A 107 -4.46 9.10 -2.59
CA LEU A 107 -4.25 8.48 -1.28
C LEU A 107 -4.69 7.01 -1.33
N GLU A 108 -3.75 6.10 -1.18
CA GLU A 108 -3.99 4.68 -0.89
C GLU A 108 -3.80 4.46 0.61
N LEU A 109 -4.89 4.15 1.30
CA LEU A 109 -4.93 4.12 2.76
C LEU A 109 -5.26 2.72 3.30
N GLY A 110 -5.31 2.59 4.62
CA GLY A 110 -5.77 1.38 5.27
C GLY A 110 -7.27 1.14 5.08
N GLY A 111 -7.72 -0.05 5.45
CA GLY A 111 -9.12 -0.45 5.32
C GLY A 111 -9.62 -1.24 6.52
N LYS A 112 -10.93 -1.34 6.60
CA LYS A 112 -11.71 -2.18 7.52
C LYS A 112 -12.58 -3.14 6.69
N SER A 113 -11.92 -3.92 5.82
CA SER A 113 -12.57 -4.75 4.81
C SER A 113 -13.47 -5.83 5.42
N PRO A 114 -14.80 -5.75 5.24
CA PRO A 114 -15.70 -6.78 5.69
C PRO A 114 -15.59 -8.02 4.81
N ALA A 115 -15.67 -9.20 5.44
CA ALA A 115 -15.93 -10.43 4.71
C ALA A 115 -17.35 -10.92 5.03
N ILE A 116 -18.14 -11.15 4.00
CA ILE A 116 -19.56 -11.49 4.12
C ILE A 116 -19.73 -12.96 3.74
N VAL A 117 -20.28 -13.76 4.66
CA VAL A 117 -20.59 -15.18 4.44
C VAL A 117 -22.11 -15.31 4.33
N LEU A 118 -22.58 -15.79 3.19
CA LEU A 118 -24.00 -15.99 2.92
C LEU A 118 -24.42 -17.44 3.19
N GLU A 119 -25.74 -17.66 3.32
CA GLU A 119 -26.32 -19.00 3.36
C GLU A 119 -25.96 -19.77 2.08
N GLY A 120 -25.62 -21.06 2.23
CA GLY A 120 -25.18 -21.91 1.12
C GLY A 120 -23.69 -21.77 0.76
N ALA A 121 -22.93 -20.91 1.45
CA ALA A 121 -21.47 -20.84 1.24
C ALA A 121 -20.79 -22.15 1.70
N ASP A 122 -19.79 -22.60 0.92
CA ASP A 122 -18.87 -23.67 1.37
C ASP A 122 -17.96 -23.11 2.46
N LEU A 123 -18.24 -23.50 3.71
CA LEU A 123 -17.54 -22.99 4.89
C LEU A 123 -16.08 -23.44 4.94
N THR A 124 -15.75 -24.61 4.41
CA THR A 124 -14.36 -25.12 4.38
C THR A 124 -13.52 -24.27 3.44
N VAL A 125 -13.98 -24.04 2.23
CA VAL A 125 -13.31 -23.18 1.25
C VAL A 125 -13.27 -21.73 1.74
N GLY A 126 -14.39 -21.24 2.28
CA GLY A 126 -14.49 -19.88 2.84
C GLY A 126 -13.50 -19.64 3.98
N ALA A 127 -13.44 -20.56 4.93
CA ALA A 127 -12.51 -20.51 6.06
C ALA A 127 -11.03 -20.49 5.62
N ARG A 128 -10.64 -21.37 4.69
CA ARG A 128 -9.28 -21.39 4.13
C ARG A 128 -8.91 -20.05 3.49
N ARG A 129 -9.80 -19.47 2.69
CA ARG A 129 -9.59 -18.16 2.06
C ARG A 129 -9.48 -17.02 3.07
N LEU A 130 -10.31 -17.03 4.12
CA LEU A 130 -10.28 -16.03 5.18
C LEU A 130 -8.98 -16.10 5.99
N ILE A 131 -8.58 -17.30 6.42
CA ILE A 131 -7.33 -17.50 7.17
C ILE A 131 -6.12 -17.14 6.33
N TRP A 132 -6.07 -17.58 5.07
CA TRP A 132 -5.00 -17.21 4.15
C TRP A 132 -4.95 -15.71 3.89
N GLY A 133 -6.08 -15.09 3.55
CA GLY A 133 -6.15 -13.65 3.25
C GLY A 133 -5.81 -12.77 4.44
N LYS A 134 -6.12 -13.22 5.68
CA LYS A 134 -5.71 -12.52 6.89
C LYS A 134 -4.27 -12.83 7.30
N GLY A 135 -3.78 -14.05 7.05
CA GLY A 135 -2.44 -14.48 7.45
C GLY A 135 -1.31 -13.91 6.60
N ILE A 136 -1.59 -13.58 5.33
CA ILE A 136 -0.59 -12.97 4.45
C ILE A 136 0.00 -11.72 5.11
N ASN A 137 1.34 -11.62 5.07
CA ASN A 137 2.10 -10.51 5.63
C ASN A 137 1.73 -10.20 7.10
N ALA A 138 1.41 -11.24 7.89
CA ALA A 138 0.94 -11.13 9.28
C ALA A 138 -0.29 -10.20 9.45
N GLY A 139 -1.14 -10.10 8.44
CA GLY A 139 -2.33 -9.24 8.43
C GLY A 139 -2.07 -7.77 8.15
N GLN A 140 -0.84 -7.40 7.84
CA GLN A 140 -0.41 -6.02 7.56
C GLN A 140 -0.73 -5.62 6.12
N THR A 141 -1.99 -5.78 5.73
CA THR A 141 -2.49 -5.56 4.36
C THR A 141 -3.75 -4.72 4.41
N CYS A 142 -3.80 -3.65 3.64
CA CYS A 142 -4.93 -2.71 3.60
C CYS A 142 -6.26 -3.37 3.20
N ILE A 143 -6.22 -4.42 2.38
CA ILE A 143 -7.37 -5.19 1.91
C ILE A 143 -7.59 -6.51 2.66
N ALA A 144 -6.83 -6.78 3.74
CA ALA A 144 -7.02 -8.01 4.52
C ALA A 144 -8.41 -8.04 5.16
N PRO A 145 -9.08 -9.21 5.23
CA PRO A 145 -10.32 -9.34 5.97
C PRO A 145 -10.15 -8.83 7.40
N ASP A 146 -10.98 -7.87 7.82
CA ASP A 146 -10.90 -7.26 9.16
C ASP A 146 -11.98 -7.81 10.09
N HIS A 147 -13.20 -7.90 9.61
CA HIS A 147 -14.32 -8.44 10.35
C HIS A 147 -15.24 -9.30 9.48
N LEU A 148 -15.98 -10.20 10.13
CA LEU A 148 -16.87 -11.13 9.46
C LEU A 148 -18.33 -10.77 9.74
N LEU A 149 -19.12 -10.70 8.67
CA LEU A 149 -20.57 -10.65 8.73
C LEU A 149 -21.09 -12.02 8.34
N VAL A 150 -21.71 -12.72 9.32
CA VAL A 150 -22.12 -14.11 9.16
C VAL A 150 -23.49 -14.35 9.82
N PRO A 151 -24.42 -15.09 9.18
CA PRO A 151 -25.67 -15.48 9.80
C PRO A 151 -25.41 -16.23 11.12
N PRO A 152 -26.24 -16.04 12.17
CA PRO A 152 -26.03 -16.67 13.47
C PRO A 152 -25.88 -18.21 13.40
N ALA A 153 -26.64 -18.87 12.53
CA ALA A 153 -26.58 -20.31 12.33
C ALA A 153 -25.25 -20.83 11.78
N LEU A 154 -24.53 -20.00 11.02
CA LEU A 154 -23.24 -20.36 10.41
C LEU A 154 -22.02 -19.97 11.26
N ARG A 155 -22.22 -19.22 12.34
CA ARG A 155 -21.13 -18.70 13.17
C ARG A 155 -20.25 -19.81 13.74
N SER A 156 -20.83 -20.76 14.46
CA SER A 156 -20.08 -21.84 15.10
C SER A 156 -19.43 -22.79 14.09
N PRO A 157 -20.13 -23.26 13.03
CA PRO A 157 -19.50 -24.06 11.97
C PRO A 157 -18.34 -23.34 11.27
N LEU A 158 -18.49 -22.06 10.98
CA LEU A 158 -17.42 -21.27 10.35
C LEU A 158 -16.19 -21.14 11.25
N LEU A 159 -16.39 -20.82 12.55
CA LEU A 159 -15.29 -20.72 13.50
C LEU A 159 -14.51 -22.03 13.62
N LYS A 160 -15.21 -23.18 13.65
CA LYS A 160 -14.57 -24.50 13.65
C LYS A 160 -13.73 -24.71 12.38
N ALA A 161 -14.31 -24.45 11.20
CA ALA A 161 -13.60 -24.57 9.94
C ALA A 161 -12.38 -23.62 9.84
N MET A 162 -12.49 -22.42 10.41
CA MET A 162 -11.37 -21.47 10.46
C MET A 162 -10.24 -21.97 11.39
N GLU A 163 -10.55 -22.58 12.52
CA GLU A 163 -9.55 -23.17 13.41
C GLU A 163 -8.82 -24.35 12.75
N GLU A 164 -9.57 -25.22 12.08
CA GLU A 164 -9.00 -26.31 11.27
C GLU A 164 -8.07 -25.78 10.18
N ALA A 165 -8.53 -24.77 9.41
CA ALA A 165 -7.74 -24.14 8.36
C ALA A 165 -6.48 -23.46 8.91
N ARG A 166 -6.57 -22.79 10.07
CA ARG A 166 -5.42 -22.17 10.74
C ARG A 166 -4.36 -23.22 11.13
N THR A 167 -4.81 -24.32 11.72
CA THR A 167 -3.90 -25.40 12.16
C THR A 167 -3.24 -26.12 10.98
N GLU A 168 -3.93 -26.21 9.83
CA GLU A 168 -3.36 -26.80 8.61
C GLU A 168 -2.33 -25.87 7.93
N MET A 169 -2.53 -24.55 7.95
CA MET A 169 -1.74 -23.59 7.20
C MET A 169 -0.53 -23.03 7.98
N TYR A 170 -0.63 -22.99 9.31
CA TYR A 170 0.33 -22.36 10.24
C TYR A 170 0.60 -23.24 11.47
#